data_0a33c1e6ccbacb84907f6bd104f211a2
#
_entry.id   0a33c1e6ccbacb84907f6bd104f211a2
#
_cell.length_a   1.000
_cell.length_b   1.000
_cell.length_c   1.000
_cell.angle_alpha   90.00
_cell.angle_beta   90.00
_cell.angle_gamma   90.00
#
_symmetry.space_group_name_H-M   'P 1'
#
loop_
_entity.id
_entity.type
_entity.pdbx_description
1 polymer ?
#
loop_
_entity_poly.entity_id
_entity_poly.type
_entity_poly.pdbx_seq_one_letter_code
_entity_poly.pdbx_strand_id
1 'polypeptide(L)'
;MSKNKKKIYKPKPVSGFSEWLPEIRMIEQQWLDHIRRVFESYGFTSIETPSVEEIDVLLAKGETDKEIYTLTRLQADPDDDKEARLGLHFDQTVPLARYTAQHFNDLVFPFKRYQMQRVWRGERPQLGRSREFVQCDIDVINVDHLPLHFDAEMPAVIYEALDGLDIGRFQIRISNRKILFGLLEHLGIDDTIAVTRNVDKIEKLGRDEVHLILAKECGLSDEQIIQILDLATDSVLADIDPLNDQMREGLDELNFVMDQLSHLPDHAIKADLSIVRGLDYYTGTVYETVLLDHPEFTSSICSGGRYDDLAGRFINKRLPGVGISIGFTRLFEVMQNFGKVQGHRKGPADILMVLPSEDRRADASETARLLRRRGFKVEQYHAPQKIGKQLAYAEKKAIPFVWFPPFDDDGKHEVKDMNTGEQSETSPDNWTA
;
A
#
# COMPACT_ATOMS: atom_id res chain seq x y z
N MET A 1 7.53 48.51 32.41
CA MET A 1 7.57 47.03 32.36
C MET A 1 7.08 46.57 30.99
N SER A 2 8.00 46.23 30.09
CA SER A 2 7.67 45.72 28.77
C SER A 2 7.05 44.33 28.91
N LYS A 3 5.78 44.17 28.51
CA LYS A 3 5.16 42.84 28.40
C LYS A 3 5.88 42.06 27.30
N ASN A 4 6.75 41.14 27.67
CA ASN A 4 7.32 40.15 26.75
C ASN A 4 6.17 39.38 26.09
N LYS A 5 5.75 39.79 24.89
CA LYS A 5 4.79 39.02 24.09
C LYS A 5 5.43 37.68 23.78
N LYS A 6 4.91 36.63 24.37
CA LYS A 6 5.31 35.22 24.09
C LYS A 6 5.23 35.04 22.58
N LYS A 7 6.36 34.79 21.92
CA LYS A 7 6.40 34.53 20.47
C LYS A 7 5.68 33.21 20.21
N ILE A 8 4.49 33.27 19.61
CA ILE A 8 3.70 32.06 19.26
C ILE A 8 4.34 31.45 18.03
N TYR A 9 4.75 30.20 18.15
CA TYR A 9 5.20 29.40 17.02
C TYR A 9 4.00 29.03 16.15
N LYS A 10 4.06 29.34 14.85
CA LYS A 10 3.04 28.92 13.88
C LYS A 10 3.45 27.56 13.30
N PRO A 11 2.76 26.48 13.63
CA PRO A 11 3.07 25.16 13.10
C PRO A 11 2.85 25.11 11.58
N LYS A 12 3.67 24.32 10.90
CA LYS A 12 3.56 24.06 9.47
C LYS A 12 3.76 22.56 9.25
N PRO A 13 3.07 21.94 8.28
CA PRO A 13 3.31 20.56 7.93
C PRO A 13 4.75 20.36 7.44
N VAL A 14 5.32 19.19 7.72
CA VAL A 14 6.63 18.81 7.21
C VAL A 14 6.44 18.29 5.78
N SER A 15 7.22 18.83 4.85
CA SER A 15 7.10 18.46 3.43
C SER A 15 7.37 16.98 3.19
N GLY A 16 6.42 16.30 2.54
CA GLY A 16 6.48 14.86 2.26
C GLY A 16 6.00 13.96 3.41
N PHE A 17 5.43 14.55 4.46
CA PHE A 17 4.81 13.84 5.58
C PHE A 17 3.34 14.23 5.62
N SER A 18 2.48 13.34 5.12
CA SER A 18 1.05 13.65 4.96
C SER A 18 0.28 13.53 6.27
N GLU A 19 -0.56 14.53 6.54
CA GLU A 19 -1.47 14.55 7.68
C GLU A 19 -2.91 14.71 7.17
N TRP A 20 -3.78 13.79 7.56
CA TRP A 20 -5.18 13.81 7.15
C TRP A 20 -6.08 14.37 8.25
N LEU A 21 -7.06 15.18 7.85
CA LEU A 21 -8.17 15.52 8.73
C LEU A 21 -9.03 14.28 9.05
N PRO A 22 -9.77 14.27 10.18
CA PRO A 22 -10.52 13.08 10.62
C PRO A 22 -11.42 12.47 9.55
N GLU A 23 -12.09 13.29 8.74
CA GLU A 23 -12.99 12.83 7.68
C GLU A 23 -12.28 12.01 6.58
N ILE A 24 -11.07 12.40 6.24
CA ILE A 24 -10.23 11.68 5.25
C ILE A 24 -9.56 10.48 5.92
N ARG A 25 -9.07 10.64 7.15
CA ARG A 25 -8.43 9.57 7.90
C ARG A 25 -9.38 8.37 8.13
N MET A 26 -10.67 8.61 8.31
CA MET A 26 -11.65 7.52 8.44
C MET A 26 -11.75 6.68 7.17
N ILE A 27 -11.72 7.31 5.99
CA ILE A 27 -11.75 6.58 4.72
C ILE A 27 -10.45 5.80 4.53
N GLU A 28 -9.32 6.43 4.82
CA GLU A 28 -8.01 5.77 4.78
C GLU A 28 -8.01 4.51 5.66
N GLN A 29 -8.56 4.59 6.88
CA GLN A 29 -8.65 3.45 7.77
C GLN A 29 -9.59 2.35 7.23
N GLN A 30 -10.72 2.72 6.60
CA GLN A 30 -11.63 1.76 5.98
C GLN A 30 -10.96 1.00 4.84
N TRP A 31 -10.16 1.68 4.03
CA TRP A 31 -9.40 1.05 2.96
C TRP A 31 -8.34 0.08 3.50
N LEU A 32 -7.60 0.50 4.52
CA LEU A 32 -6.63 -0.38 5.19
C LEU A 32 -7.30 -1.62 5.81
N ASP A 33 -8.46 -1.44 6.45
CA ASP A 33 -9.24 -2.54 7.02
C ASP A 33 -9.80 -3.49 5.96
N HIS A 34 -10.14 -2.98 4.77
CA HIS A 34 -10.56 -3.79 3.63
C HIS A 34 -9.39 -4.62 3.10
N ILE A 35 -8.25 -3.99 2.78
CA ILE A 35 -7.05 -4.67 2.29
C ILE A 35 -6.61 -5.77 3.26
N ARG A 36 -6.59 -5.48 4.56
CA ARG A 36 -6.25 -6.46 5.60
C ARG A 36 -7.18 -7.68 5.55
N ARG A 37 -8.49 -7.48 5.47
CA ARG A 37 -9.46 -8.59 5.40
C ARG A 37 -9.25 -9.45 4.17
N VAL A 38 -8.93 -8.86 3.03
CA VAL A 38 -8.61 -9.63 1.81
C VAL A 38 -7.33 -10.45 2.04
N PHE A 39 -6.26 -9.86 2.54
CA PHE A 39 -5.02 -10.59 2.83
C PHE A 39 -5.24 -11.77 3.80
N GLU A 40 -5.99 -11.55 4.89
CA GLU A 40 -6.32 -12.59 5.86
C GLU A 40 -7.20 -13.69 5.26
N SER A 41 -8.10 -13.38 4.31
CA SER A 41 -8.94 -14.38 3.63
C SER A 41 -8.14 -15.37 2.78
N TYR A 42 -6.96 -14.96 2.28
CA TYR A 42 -6.01 -15.82 1.59
C TYR A 42 -5.00 -16.52 2.53
N GLY A 43 -5.18 -16.36 3.86
CA GLY A 43 -4.34 -17.00 4.86
C GLY A 43 -2.99 -16.31 5.10
N PHE A 44 -2.83 -15.06 4.70
CA PHE A 44 -1.65 -14.29 5.06
C PHE A 44 -1.68 -13.90 6.53
N THR A 45 -0.56 -14.05 7.22
CA THR A 45 -0.41 -13.73 8.64
C THR A 45 0.25 -12.38 8.83
N SER A 46 -0.27 -11.57 9.73
CA SER A 46 0.29 -10.24 10.05
C SER A 46 1.64 -10.37 10.72
N ILE A 47 2.61 -9.58 10.24
CA ILE A 47 3.84 -9.26 10.97
C ILE A 47 4.05 -7.76 11.01
N GLU A 48 4.86 -7.31 11.98
CA GLU A 48 5.37 -5.95 12.05
C GLU A 48 6.83 -6.00 12.50
N THR A 49 7.71 -5.35 11.76
CA THR A 49 9.13 -5.22 12.13
C THR A 49 9.37 -3.84 12.76
N PRO A 50 10.43 -3.64 13.55
CA PRO A 50 10.80 -2.31 14.00
C PRO A 50 10.95 -1.34 12.83
N SER A 51 10.52 -0.10 13.01
CA SER A 51 10.74 0.97 12.00
C SER A 51 12.21 1.35 11.85
N VAL A 52 13.02 0.93 12.78
CA VAL A 52 14.47 1.22 12.88
C VAL A 52 15.24 -0.08 12.69
N GLU A 53 16.21 -0.05 11.82
CA GLU A 53 17.15 -1.14 11.56
C GLU A 53 18.59 -0.64 11.67
N GLU A 54 19.52 -1.56 11.82
CA GLU A 54 20.95 -1.26 11.66
C GLU A 54 21.25 -0.85 10.21
N ILE A 55 22.10 0.15 10.00
CA ILE A 55 22.45 0.63 8.67
C ILE A 55 23.01 -0.50 7.80
N ASP A 56 23.82 -1.40 8.38
CA ASP A 56 24.41 -2.52 7.65
C ASP A 56 23.35 -3.52 7.15
N VAL A 57 22.22 -3.65 7.87
CA VAL A 57 21.06 -4.41 7.41
C VAL A 57 20.41 -3.71 6.23
N LEU A 58 20.17 -2.39 6.34
CA LEU A 58 19.52 -1.60 5.28
C LEU A 58 20.36 -1.58 3.98
N LEU A 59 21.68 -1.56 4.09
CA LEU A 59 22.59 -1.59 2.95
C LEU A 59 22.83 -2.99 2.37
N ALA A 60 22.20 -4.02 2.94
CA ALA A 60 22.41 -5.39 2.51
C ALA A 60 22.02 -5.67 1.05
N LYS A 61 21.25 -4.79 0.38
CA LYS A 61 20.70 -4.98 -0.97
C LYS A 61 21.14 -4.00 -2.05
N GLY A 62 22.24 -3.22 -1.85
CA GLY A 62 22.81 -2.38 -2.93
C GLY A 62 22.56 -0.88 -2.79
N GLU A 63 22.55 -0.13 -3.90
CA GLU A 63 22.73 1.32 -4.02
C GLU A 63 21.56 2.22 -3.52
N THR A 64 20.88 1.86 -2.43
CA THR A 64 19.78 2.65 -1.84
C THR A 64 20.23 3.62 -0.74
N ASP A 65 21.52 3.80 -0.56
CA ASP A 65 22.13 4.64 0.48
C ASP A 65 21.61 6.09 0.50
N LYS A 66 21.29 6.65 -0.67
CA LYS A 66 20.86 8.05 -0.83
C LYS A 66 19.44 8.33 -0.28
N GLU A 67 18.66 7.29 -0.03
CA GLU A 67 17.27 7.41 0.39
C GLU A 67 17.06 7.13 1.88
N ILE A 68 18.06 6.60 2.59
CA ILE A 68 17.95 6.18 3.97
C ILE A 68 18.05 7.37 4.92
N TYR A 69 17.05 7.52 5.80
CA TYR A 69 17.14 8.42 6.94
C TYR A 69 17.92 7.76 8.06
N THR A 70 19.03 8.39 8.45
CA THR A 70 19.82 7.96 9.63
C THR A 70 19.27 8.59 10.91
N LEU A 71 19.38 7.87 12.02
CA LEU A 71 18.94 8.32 13.33
C LEU A 71 20.14 8.63 14.22
N THR A 72 20.10 9.80 14.84
CA THR A 72 21.08 10.23 15.83
C THR A 72 20.34 10.78 17.05
N ARG A 73 20.74 10.34 18.24
CA ARG A 73 20.20 10.91 19.48
C ARG A 73 20.65 12.37 19.62
N LEU A 74 19.76 13.25 20.06
CA LEU A 74 20.07 14.67 20.20
C LEU A 74 21.28 14.94 21.14
N GLN A 75 21.52 14.04 22.09
CA GLN A 75 22.64 14.09 23.05
C GLN A 75 23.71 13.02 22.76
N ALA A 76 23.76 12.49 21.53
CA ALA A 76 24.84 11.59 21.14
C ALA A 76 26.18 12.31 21.13
N ASP A 77 27.22 11.64 21.60
CA ASP A 77 28.59 12.10 21.41
C ASP A 77 28.99 11.82 19.95
N PRO A 78 29.35 12.82 19.15
CA PRO A 78 29.73 12.62 17.75
C PRO A 78 30.94 11.71 17.57
N ASP A 79 31.75 11.55 18.62
CA ASP A 79 32.99 10.77 18.62
C ASP A 79 32.81 9.36 19.25
N ASP A 80 31.57 8.97 19.62
CA ASP A 80 31.27 7.65 20.17
C ASP A 80 31.07 6.59 19.07
N ASP A 81 32.15 5.94 18.67
CA ASP A 81 32.16 4.85 17.69
C ASP A 81 31.37 3.58 18.14
N LYS A 82 30.91 3.53 19.38
CA LYS A 82 30.15 2.40 19.92
C LYS A 82 28.63 2.56 19.75
N GLU A 83 28.16 3.73 19.38
CA GLU A 83 26.75 3.93 19.11
C GLU A 83 26.34 3.18 17.82
N ALA A 84 25.35 2.30 17.93
CA ALA A 84 24.85 1.58 16.77
C ALA A 84 24.38 2.57 15.70
N ARG A 85 24.86 2.40 14.48
CA ARG A 85 24.40 3.17 13.34
C ARG A 85 23.02 2.70 12.94
N LEU A 86 22.02 3.53 13.20
CA LEU A 86 20.60 3.20 12.99
C LEU A 86 20.01 4.05 11.87
N GLY A 87 19.06 3.48 11.14
CA GLY A 87 18.27 4.17 10.12
C GLY A 87 16.81 3.75 10.14
N LEU A 88 15.97 4.57 9.51
CA LEU A 88 14.59 4.20 9.24
C LEU A 88 14.54 3.28 8.01
N HIS A 89 13.76 2.23 8.07
CA HIS A 89 13.60 1.32 6.94
C HIS A 89 12.90 2.03 5.77
N PHE A 90 13.41 1.83 4.57
CA PHE A 90 12.92 2.45 3.33
C PHE A 90 11.99 1.54 2.52
N ASP A 91 11.96 0.25 2.86
CA ASP A 91 11.05 -0.78 2.38
C ASP A 91 10.73 -1.78 3.51
N GLN A 92 9.87 -2.74 3.24
CA GLN A 92 9.54 -3.82 4.17
C GLN A 92 10.25 -5.13 3.83
N THR A 93 10.89 -5.21 2.66
CA THR A 93 11.50 -6.44 2.14
C THR A 93 12.84 -6.75 2.84
N VAL A 94 13.67 -5.73 3.08
CA VAL A 94 14.93 -5.91 3.81
C VAL A 94 14.71 -6.31 5.27
N PRO A 95 13.81 -5.62 6.02
CA PRO A 95 13.42 -6.08 7.36
C PRO A 95 12.81 -7.48 7.39
N LEU A 96 12.02 -7.86 6.37
CA LEU A 96 11.47 -9.21 6.24
C LEU A 96 12.56 -10.26 6.09
N ALA A 97 13.59 -10.00 5.27
CA ALA A 97 14.72 -10.91 5.10
C ALA A 97 15.43 -11.18 6.44
N ARG A 98 15.75 -10.13 7.18
CA ARG A 98 16.34 -10.24 8.53
C ARG A 98 15.39 -10.96 9.50
N TYR A 99 14.10 -10.59 9.51
CA TYR A 99 13.09 -11.22 10.37
C TYR A 99 12.98 -12.72 10.12
N THR A 100 12.88 -13.12 8.83
CA THR A 100 12.76 -14.54 8.44
C THR A 100 14.01 -15.32 8.85
N ALA A 101 15.19 -14.75 8.66
CA ALA A 101 16.44 -15.39 9.10
C ALA A 101 16.52 -15.52 10.62
N GLN A 102 16.17 -14.48 11.36
CA GLN A 102 16.21 -14.46 12.83
C GLN A 102 15.25 -15.46 13.45
N HIS A 103 14.05 -15.61 12.89
CA HIS A 103 12.98 -16.46 13.41
C HIS A 103 12.78 -17.75 12.61
N PHE A 104 13.78 -18.16 11.83
CA PHE A 104 13.67 -19.31 10.91
C PHE A 104 13.13 -20.57 11.56
N ASN A 105 13.55 -20.87 12.79
CA ASN A 105 13.13 -22.07 13.50
C ASN A 105 11.72 -21.97 14.15
N ASP A 106 11.17 -20.77 14.22
CA ASP A 106 9.85 -20.50 14.82
C ASP A 106 8.78 -20.37 13.74
N LEU A 107 9.16 -20.14 12.49
CA LEU A 107 8.26 -19.94 11.36
C LEU A 107 7.86 -21.27 10.70
N VAL A 108 6.64 -21.33 10.19
CA VAL A 108 6.13 -22.47 9.41
C VAL A 108 6.18 -22.10 7.92
N PHE A 109 6.80 -22.96 7.12
CA PHE A 109 6.94 -22.74 5.68
C PHE A 109 5.97 -23.65 4.87
N PRO A 110 5.40 -23.18 3.73
CA PRO A 110 5.55 -21.83 3.16
C PRO A 110 5.02 -20.76 4.14
N PHE A 111 5.82 -19.72 4.36
CA PHE A 111 5.48 -18.60 5.23
C PHE A 111 4.76 -17.52 4.41
N LYS A 112 3.44 -17.41 4.59
CA LYS A 112 2.59 -16.38 4.00
C LYS A 112 2.45 -15.23 5.00
N ARG A 113 3.00 -14.07 4.68
CA ARG A 113 2.93 -12.90 5.58
C ARG A 113 2.31 -11.70 4.87
N TYR A 114 1.64 -10.84 5.62
CA TYR A 114 1.40 -9.46 5.22
C TYR A 114 1.96 -8.48 6.24
N GLN A 115 2.29 -7.27 5.77
CA GLN A 115 2.77 -6.17 6.61
C GLN A 115 2.21 -4.86 6.05
N MET A 116 1.54 -4.08 6.93
CA MET A 116 0.95 -2.79 6.58
C MET A 116 1.58 -1.73 7.49
N GLN A 117 2.67 -1.15 7.04
CA GLN A 117 3.50 -0.30 7.88
C GLN A 117 4.04 0.89 7.09
N ARG A 118 4.44 1.95 7.82
CA ARG A 118 5.14 3.09 7.23
C ARG A 118 6.56 2.73 6.87
N VAL A 119 7.02 3.34 5.76
CA VAL A 119 8.42 3.35 5.32
C VAL A 119 8.84 4.77 5.02
N TRP A 120 10.15 5.02 4.99
CA TRP A 120 10.71 6.37 4.85
C TRP A 120 11.73 6.44 3.72
N ARG A 121 11.56 7.41 2.80
CA ARG A 121 12.51 7.65 1.71
C ARG A 121 12.89 9.11 1.61
N GLY A 122 14.17 9.42 1.49
CA GLY A 122 14.72 10.78 1.39
C GLY A 122 14.43 11.50 0.07
N GLU A 123 13.57 10.96 -0.78
CA GLU A 123 13.23 11.49 -2.10
C GLU A 123 12.59 12.89 -2.07
N ARG A 124 12.61 13.56 -3.23
CA ARG A 124 11.87 14.82 -3.40
C ARG A 124 10.37 14.54 -3.47
N PRO A 125 9.56 15.16 -2.59
CA PRO A 125 8.12 14.94 -2.58
C PRO A 125 7.44 15.46 -3.85
N GLN A 126 6.48 14.67 -4.35
CA GLN A 126 5.57 15.02 -5.43
C GLN A 126 4.28 14.21 -5.29
N LEU A 127 3.26 14.45 -6.12
CA LEU A 127 2.02 13.67 -6.07
C LEU A 127 2.31 12.17 -6.17
N GLY A 128 1.82 11.39 -5.20
CA GLY A 128 2.07 9.97 -5.09
C GLY A 128 3.50 9.57 -4.70
N ARG A 129 4.33 10.53 -4.28
CA ARG A 129 5.68 10.29 -3.70
C ARG A 129 5.88 11.11 -2.45
N SER A 130 5.56 10.52 -1.33
CA SER A 130 5.78 11.08 0.00
C SER A 130 7.08 10.54 0.60
N ARG A 131 7.64 11.25 1.59
CA ARG A 131 8.84 10.82 2.33
C ARG A 131 8.53 9.82 3.44
N GLU A 132 7.34 9.89 4.00
CA GLU A 132 6.75 8.89 4.87
C GLU A 132 5.47 8.39 4.20
N PHE A 133 5.34 7.08 4.02
CA PHE A 133 4.19 6.48 3.37
C PHE A 133 3.94 5.05 3.83
N VAL A 134 2.69 4.61 3.75
CA VAL A 134 2.30 3.25 4.07
C VAL A 134 2.45 2.36 2.84
N GLN A 135 3.09 1.22 3.03
CA GLN A 135 3.05 0.09 2.11
C GLN A 135 2.19 -1.03 2.71
N CYS A 136 1.45 -1.72 1.86
CA CYS A 136 0.73 -2.93 2.22
C CYS A 136 1.32 -4.07 1.38
N ASP A 137 2.18 -4.84 2.01
CA ASP A 137 2.99 -5.88 1.37
C ASP A 137 2.47 -7.26 1.72
N ILE A 138 2.47 -8.15 0.73
CA ILE A 138 2.28 -9.59 0.90
C ILE A 138 3.47 -10.34 0.33
N ASP A 139 3.93 -11.39 1.02
CA ASP A 139 4.96 -12.29 0.52
C ASP A 139 4.65 -13.74 0.91
N VAL A 140 5.07 -14.65 0.06
CA VAL A 140 5.20 -16.07 0.38
C VAL A 140 6.65 -16.47 0.25
N ILE A 141 7.21 -17.02 1.30
CA ILE A 141 8.60 -17.50 1.34
C ILE A 141 8.58 -18.98 1.65
N ASN A 142 9.44 -19.76 0.98
CA ASN A 142 9.60 -21.19 1.26
C ASN A 142 11.08 -21.56 1.39
N VAL A 143 11.35 -22.80 1.76
CA VAL A 143 12.71 -23.35 1.85
C VAL A 143 13.01 -24.10 0.55
N ASP A 144 14.17 -23.85 -0.03
CA ASP A 144 14.75 -24.48 -1.22
C ASP A 144 13.95 -24.29 -2.53
N HIS A 145 12.63 -24.48 -2.50
CA HIS A 145 11.76 -24.36 -3.67
C HIS A 145 10.42 -23.70 -3.31
N LEU A 146 9.98 -22.76 -4.13
CA LEU A 146 8.66 -22.14 -4.02
C LEU A 146 7.83 -22.51 -5.25
N PRO A 147 6.68 -23.22 -5.08
CA PRO A 147 5.79 -23.58 -6.19
C PRO A 147 5.30 -22.37 -6.99
N LEU A 148 5.24 -22.51 -8.32
CA LEU A 148 4.90 -21.44 -9.25
C LEU A 148 3.47 -20.90 -9.11
N HIS A 149 2.53 -21.70 -8.57
CA HIS A 149 1.15 -21.22 -8.38
C HIS A 149 1.05 -19.99 -7.47
N PHE A 150 2.03 -19.75 -6.58
CA PHE A 150 2.06 -18.53 -5.78
C PHE A 150 2.28 -17.29 -6.63
N ASP A 151 2.93 -17.39 -7.78
CA ASP A 151 3.08 -16.27 -8.71
C ASP A 151 1.74 -15.84 -9.33
N ALA A 152 0.79 -16.76 -9.48
CA ALA A 152 -0.58 -16.43 -9.88
C ALA A 152 -1.46 -15.98 -8.69
N GLU A 153 -1.23 -16.50 -7.50
CA GLU A 153 -1.98 -16.10 -6.30
C GLU A 153 -1.75 -14.62 -5.96
N MET A 154 -0.51 -14.12 -6.10
CA MET A 154 -0.19 -12.72 -5.79
C MET A 154 -1.07 -11.71 -6.54
N PRO A 155 -1.15 -11.70 -7.87
CA PRO A 155 -1.99 -10.75 -8.60
C PRO A 155 -3.49 -10.98 -8.34
N ALA A 156 -3.95 -12.20 -8.06
CA ALA A 156 -5.34 -12.47 -7.69
C ALA A 156 -5.72 -11.77 -6.37
N VAL A 157 -4.87 -11.88 -5.34
CA VAL A 157 -5.06 -11.19 -4.05
C VAL A 157 -5.07 -9.67 -4.24
N ILE A 158 -4.15 -9.15 -5.05
CA ILE A 158 -4.08 -7.70 -5.31
C ILE A 158 -5.31 -7.23 -6.10
N TYR A 159 -5.79 -8.02 -7.06
CA TYR A 159 -7.02 -7.70 -7.78
C TYR A 159 -8.20 -7.52 -6.81
N GLU A 160 -8.46 -8.50 -5.95
CA GLU A 160 -9.55 -8.41 -4.97
C GLU A 160 -9.37 -7.24 -3.99
N ALA A 161 -8.13 -6.99 -3.55
CA ALA A 161 -7.85 -5.89 -2.63
C ALA A 161 -8.13 -4.52 -3.27
N LEU A 162 -7.82 -4.34 -4.55
CA LEU A 162 -8.00 -3.07 -5.25
C LEU A 162 -9.44 -2.89 -5.79
N ASP A 163 -10.07 -3.95 -6.28
CA ASP A 163 -11.43 -3.92 -6.82
C ASP A 163 -12.46 -3.46 -5.77
N GLY A 164 -12.29 -3.91 -4.53
CA GLY A 164 -13.14 -3.50 -3.40
C GLY A 164 -12.96 -2.06 -2.92
N LEU A 165 -12.03 -1.27 -3.49
CA LEU A 165 -11.78 0.13 -3.11
C LEU A 165 -12.48 1.16 -4.02
N ASP A 166 -13.17 0.72 -5.06
CA ASP A 166 -13.85 1.59 -6.06
C ASP A 166 -12.92 2.66 -6.68
N ILE A 167 -11.71 2.24 -6.99
CA ILE A 167 -10.68 3.13 -7.58
C ILE A 167 -10.81 3.33 -9.09
N GLY A 168 -11.82 2.73 -9.73
CA GLY A 168 -11.97 2.66 -11.17
C GLY A 168 -11.20 1.47 -11.77
N ARG A 169 -11.09 1.44 -13.09
CA ARG A 169 -10.39 0.34 -13.78
C ARG A 169 -8.89 0.47 -13.63
N PHE A 170 -8.26 -0.66 -13.34
CA PHE A 170 -6.82 -0.81 -13.25
C PHE A 170 -6.37 -2.08 -13.98
N GLN A 171 -5.09 -2.18 -14.26
CA GLN A 171 -4.51 -3.34 -14.92
C GLN A 171 -3.25 -3.78 -14.21
N ILE A 172 -3.19 -5.06 -13.85
CA ILE A 172 -1.99 -5.72 -13.37
C ILE A 172 -1.26 -6.28 -14.58
N ARG A 173 -0.11 -5.71 -14.87
CA ARG A 173 0.79 -6.14 -15.93
C ARG A 173 1.77 -7.14 -15.37
N ILE A 174 2.00 -8.22 -16.08
CA ILE A 174 2.85 -9.35 -15.66
C ILE A 174 3.89 -9.62 -16.72
N SER A 175 5.13 -9.77 -16.30
CA SER A 175 6.25 -10.20 -17.15
C SER A 175 7.07 -11.28 -16.45
N ASN A 176 8.02 -11.87 -17.17
CA ASN A 176 9.02 -12.77 -16.58
C ASN A 176 10.41 -12.37 -17.08
N ARG A 177 11.31 -12.07 -16.13
CA ARG A 177 12.68 -11.59 -16.44
C ARG A 177 13.51 -12.59 -17.25
N LYS A 178 13.25 -13.90 -17.10
CA LYS A 178 13.95 -14.95 -17.85
C LYS A 178 13.78 -14.81 -19.36
N ILE A 179 12.65 -14.23 -19.81
CA ILE A 179 12.39 -14.04 -21.24
C ILE A 179 13.39 -13.05 -21.83
N LEU A 180 13.52 -11.86 -21.27
CA LEU A 180 14.48 -10.87 -21.72
C LEU A 180 15.93 -11.32 -21.49
N PHE A 181 16.23 -11.91 -20.34
CA PHE A 181 17.57 -12.40 -20.05
C PHE A 181 18.00 -13.51 -21.01
N GLY A 182 17.08 -14.40 -21.40
CA GLY A 182 17.35 -15.41 -22.42
C GLY A 182 17.65 -14.79 -23.79
N LEU A 183 16.95 -13.71 -24.17
CA LEU A 183 17.29 -12.96 -25.38
C LEU A 183 18.68 -12.33 -25.28
N LEU A 184 19.00 -11.66 -24.17
CA LEU A 184 20.30 -11.01 -23.97
C LEU A 184 21.46 -12.02 -24.00
N GLU A 185 21.27 -13.20 -23.39
CA GLU A 185 22.23 -14.32 -23.47
C GLU A 185 22.42 -14.79 -24.93
N HIS A 186 21.33 -14.99 -25.68
CA HIS A 186 21.38 -15.37 -27.07
C HIS A 186 22.13 -14.36 -27.94
N LEU A 187 21.99 -13.07 -27.64
CA LEU A 187 22.66 -11.96 -28.31
C LEU A 187 24.10 -11.74 -27.85
N GLY A 188 24.58 -12.52 -26.88
CA GLY A 188 25.92 -12.39 -26.31
C GLY A 188 26.17 -11.12 -25.53
N ILE A 189 25.14 -10.61 -24.84
CA ILE A 189 25.20 -9.37 -24.06
C ILE A 189 25.45 -9.68 -22.58
N ASP A 190 26.61 -9.29 -22.06
CA ASP A 190 27.04 -9.58 -20.69
C ASP A 190 26.44 -8.60 -19.67
N ASP A 191 26.35 -7.31 -19.99
CA ASP A 191 25.79 -6.29 -19.08
C ASP A 191 24.26 -6.22 -19.19
N THR A 192 23.62 -7.27 -18.68
CA THR A 192 22.17 -7.37 -18.65
C THR A 192 21.51 -6.30 -17.77
N ILE A 193 22.19 -5.83 -16.72
CA ILE A 193 21.66 -4.83 -15.77
C ILE A 193 21.57 -3.46 -16.46
N ALA A 194 22.60 -3.02 -17.17
CA ALA A 194 22.56 -1.75 -17.89
C ALA A 194 21.48 -1.75 -18.97
N VAL A 195 21.32 -2.86 -19.71
CA VAL A 195 20.29 -2.98 -20.74
C VAL A 195 18.90 -2.91 -20.12
N THR A 196 18.62 -3.71 -19.10
CA THR A 196 17.28 -3.73 -18.45
C THR A 196 16.91 -2.38 -17.85
N ARG A 197 17.85 -1.68 -17.20
CA ARG A 197 17.63 -0.32 -16.66
C ARG A 197 17.27 0.69 -17.75
N ASN A 198 17.73 0.53 -18.97
CA ASN A 198 17.46 1.43 -20.09
C ASN A 198 16.15 1.04 -20.79
N VAL A 199 15.89 -0.24 -21.01
CA VAL A 199 14.61 -0.73 -21.58
C VAL A 199 13.42 -0.29 -20.72
N ASP A 200 13.55 -0.32 -19.39
CA ASP A 200 12.54 0.16 -18.44
C ASP A 200 12.09 1.63 -18.66
N LYS A 201 12.90 2.43 -19.31
CA LYS A 201 12.54 3.82 -19.60
C LYS A 201 11.64 3.97 -20.83
N ILE A 202 11.29 2.87 -21.52
CA ILE A 202 10.65 2.90 -22.84
C ILE A 202 9.27 3.57 -22.80
N GLU A 203 8.47 3.32 -21.77
CA GLU A 203 7.16 3.97 -21.62
C GLU A 203 7.28 5.49 -21.42
N LYS A 204 8.37 5.94 -20.80
CA LYS A 204 8.59 7.35 -20.47
C LYS A 204 9.29 8.13 -21.59
N LEU A 205 10.28 7.53 -22.23
CA LEU A 205 11.15 8.19 -23.19
C LEU A 205 10.76 7.89 -24.64
N GLY A 206 10.02 6.80 -24.86
CA GLY A 206 9.72 6.28 -26.18
C GLY A 206 10.85 5.42 -26.76
N ARG A 207 10.49 4.64 -27.79
CA ARG A 207 11.36 3.66 -28.44
C ARG A 207 12.64 4.27 -29.03
N ASP A 208 12.51 5.40 -29.74
CA ASP A 208 13.63 6.04 -30.45
C ASP A 208 14.72 6.55 -29.47
N GLU A 209 14.30 7.16 -28.35
CA GLU A 209 15.25 7.66 -27.36
C GLU A 209 15.95 6.50 -26.62
N VAL A 210 15.20 5.44 -26.28
CA VAL A 210 15.79 4.24 -25.67
C VAL A 210 16.77 3.54 -26.60
N HIS A 211 16.48 3.51 -27.92
CA HIS A 211 17.40 3.01 -28.94
C HIS A 211 18.75 3.76 -28.87
N LEU A 212 18.71 5.10 -28.88
CA LEU A 212 19.91 5.93 -28.80
C LEU A 212 20.70 5.70 -27.50
N ILE A 213 20.00 5.54 -26.38
CA ILE A 213 20.63 5.25 -25.09
C ILE A 213 21.31 3.88 -25.10
N LEU A 214 20.66 2.83 -25.59
CA LEU A 214 21.22 1.47 -25.67
C LEU A 214 22.47 1.42 -26.59
N ALA A 215 22.44 2.11 -27.72
CA ALA A 215 23.58 2.23 -28.60
C ALA A 215 24.77 2.93 -27.94
N LYS A 216 24.51 4.06 -27.25
CA LYS A 216 25.55 4.91 -26.66
C LYS A 216 26.10 4.39 -25.35
N GLU A 217 25.24 3.94 -24.43
CA GLU A 217 25.61 3.57 -23.06
C GLU A 217 25.95 2.09 -22.94
N CYS A 218 25.27 1.21 -23.70
CA CYS A 218 25.50 -0.22 -23.68
C CYS A 218 26.35 -0.72 -24.85
N GLY A 219 26.64 0.11 -25.85
CA GLY A 219 27.46 -0.24 -27.01
C GLY A 219 26.85 -1.31 -27.92
N LEU A 220 25.54 -1.44 -27.95
CA LEU A 220 24.83 -2.45 -28.71
C LEU A 220 24.71 -2.06 -30.19
N SER A 221 24.70 -3.06 -31.08
CA SER A 221 24.41 -2.85 -32.50
C SER A 221 22.92 -2.57 -32.73
N ASP A 222 22.60 -1.92 -33.85
CA ASP A 222 21.21 -1.66 -34.25
C ASP A 222 20.37 -2.95 -34.32
N GLU A 223 20.95 -4.05 -34.79
CA GLU A 223 20.24 -5.35 -34.88
C GLU A 223 19.90 -5.90 -33.50
N GLN A 224 20.82 -5.81 -32.54
CA GLN A 224 20.57 -6.23 -31.14
C GLN A 224 19.49 -5.35 -30.50
N ILE A 225 19.58 -4.04 -30.67
CA ILE A 225 18.62 -3.07 -30.11
C ILE A 225 17.21 -3.31 -30.67
N ILE A 226 17.07 -3.51 -31.98
CA ILE A 226 15.78 -3.80 -32.61
C ILE A 226 15.14 -5.05 -32.00
N GLN A 227 15.90 -6.16 -31.86
CA GLN A 227 15.37 -7.39 -31.29
C GLN A 227 14.91 -7.21 -29.81
N ILE A 228 15.68 -6.45 -29.01
CA ILE A 228 15.33 -6.15 -27.62
C ILE A 228 14.06 -5.31 -27.55
N LEU A 229 13.97 -4.27 -28.35
CA LEU A 229 12.82 -3.36 -28.35
C LEU A 229 11.57 -4.03 -28.95
N ASP A 230 11.71 -4.85 -29.99
CA ASP A 230 10.59 -5.63 -30.56
C ASP A 230 10.04 -6.61 -29.55
N LEU A 231 10.91 -7.33 -28.81
CA LEU A 231 10.47 -8.20 -27.72
C LEU A 231 9.68 -7.40 -26.66
N ALA A 232 10.17 -6.24 -26.26
CA ALA A 232 9.58 -5.46 -25.19
C ALA A 232 8.25 -4.78 -25.58
N THR A 233 8.06 -4.37 -26.85
CA THR A 233 6.91 -3.51 -27.23
C THR A 233 5.93 -4.13 -28.20
N ASP A 234 6.41 -4.97 -29.13
CA ASP A 234 5.64 -5.39 -30.28
C ASP A 234 5.31 -6.89 -30.26
N SER A 235 5.87 -7.65 -29.31
CA SER A 235 5.68 -9.10 -29.25
C SER A 235 4.34 -9.50 -28.63
N VAL A 236 3.67 -10.45 -29.26
CA VAL A 236 2.53 -11.17 -28.71
C VAL A 236 3.04 -12.43 -28.07
N LEU A 237 2.72 -12.68 -26.81
CA LEU A 237 3.27 -13.78 -26.01
C LEU A 237 3.15 -15.14 -26.71
N ALA A 238 2.03 -15.40 -27.41
CA ALA A 238 1.76 -16.64 -28.12
C ALA A 238 2.63 -16.86 -29.37
N ASP A 239 3.24 -15.81 -29.90
CA ASP A 239 4.01 -15.85 -31.16
C ASP A 239 5.53 -15.87 -30.91
N ILE A 240 5.96 -15.94 -29.65
CA ILE A 240 7.37 -15.93 -29.29
C ILE A 240 7.96 -17.35 -29.30
N ASP A 241 8.86 -17.62 -30.21
CA ASP A 241 9.66 -18.83 -30.21
C ASP A 241 10.87 -18.68 -29.27
N PRO A 242 11.06 -19.59 -28.30
CA PRO A 242 12.18 -19.49 -27.37
C PRO A 242 13.52 -19.74 -28.06
N LEU A 243 14.49 -18.86 -27.83
CA LEU A 243 15.83 -18.93 -28.43
C LEU A 243 16.80 -19.81 -27.65
N ASN A 244 16.51 -20.05 -26.37
CA ASN A 244 17.29 -20.93 -25.48
C ASN A 244 16.41 -21.44 -24.33
N ASP A 245 16.98 -22.27 -23.45
CA ASP A 245 16.25 -22.91 -22.35
C ASP A 245 15.79 -21.88 -21.30
N GLN A 246 16.56 -20.82 -21.04
CA GLN A 246 16.17 -19.76 -20.12
C GLN A 246 14.92 -19.00 -20.60
N MET A 247 14.89 -18.63 -21.87
CA MET A 247 13.73 -17.97 -22.46
C MET A 247 12.52 -18.90 -22.47
N ARG A 248 12.69 -20.18 -22.77
CA ARG A 248 11.63 -21.21 -22.74
C ARG A 248 11.03 -21.30 -21.33
N GLU A 249 11.87 -21.44 -20.30
CA GLU A 249 11.42 -21.49 -18.92
C GLU A 249 10.60 -20.24 -18.54
N GLY A 250 11.07 -19.03 -18.93
CA GLY A 250 10.35 -17.79 -18.68
C GLY A 250 8.98 -17.71 -19.36
N LEU A 251 8.90 -18.18 -20.61
CA LEU A 251 7.64 -18.26 -21.38
C LEU A 251 6.66 -19.27 -20.76
N ASP A 252 7.14 -20.46 -20.39
CA ASP A 252 6.31 -21.48 -19.74
C ASP A 252 5.76 -21.00 -18.39
N GLU A 253 6.60 -20.35 -17.57
CA GLU A 253 6.18 -19.77 -16.30
C GLU A 253 5.14 -18.65 -16.49
N LEU A 254 5.36 -17.74 -17.44
CA LEU A 254 4.43 -16.64 -17.71
C LEU A 254 3.09 -17.14 -18.23
N ASN A 255 3.11 -18.09 -19.18
CA ASN A 255 1.89 -18.73 -19.71
C ASN A 255 1.11 -19.39 -18.58
N PHE A 256 1.78 -20.16 -17.72
CA PHE A 256 1.14 -20.80 -16.56
C PHE A 256 0.45 -19.74 -15.67
N VAL A 257 1.12 -18.64 -15.34
CA VAL A 257 0.55 -17.57 -14.50
C VAL A 257 -0.66 -16.95 -15.18
N MET A 258 -0.58 -16.64 -16.47
CA MET A 258 -1.69 -16.04 -17.23
C MET A 258 -2.90 -16.99 -17.30
N ASP A 259 -2.69 -18.28 -17.52
CA ASP A 259 -3.75 -19.30 -17.56
C ASP A 259 -4.48 -19.41 -16.21
N GLN A 260 -3.75 -19.41 -15.10
CA GLN A 260 -4.34 -19.44 -13.75
C GLN A 260 -5.19 -18.20 -13.43
N LEU A 261 -4.91 -17.07 -14.08
CA LEU A 261 -5.61 -15.79 -13.89
C LEU A 261 -6.75 -15.56 -14.90
N SER A 262 -7.01 -16.52 -15.79
CA SER A 262 -8.04 -16.41 -16.84
C SER A 262 -9.48 -16.22 -16.34
N HIS A 263 -9.72 -16.44 -15.05
CA HIS A 263 -11.01 -16.20 -14.39
C HIS A 263 -11.25 -14.72 -14.03
N LEU A 264 -10.21 -13.86 -14.07
CA LEU A 264 -10.32 -12.44 -13.83
C LEU A 264 -10.80 -11.68 -15.08
N PRO A 265 -11.37 -10.48 -14.96
CA PRO A 265 -11.81 -9.70 -16.12
C PRO A 265 -10.68 -9.43 -17.11
N ASP A 266 -10.96 -9.49 -18.41
CA ASP A 266 -9.96 -9.32 -19.49
C ASP A 266 -9.11 -8.07 -19.40
N HIS A 267 -9.66 -6.97 -18.86
CA HIS A 267 -8.90 -5.72 -18.70
C HIS A 267 -7.99 -5.72 -17.49
N ALA A 268 -8.21 -6.61 -16.52
CA ALA A 268 -7.52 -6.58 -15.22
C ALA A 268 -6.10 -7.11 -15.27
N ILE A 269 -5.82 -8.04 -16.19
CA ILE A 269 -4.53 -8.74 -16.30
C ILE A 269 -4.00 -8.62 -17.73
N LYS A 270 -2.71 -8.34 -17.86
CA LYS A 270 -2.03 -8.28 -19.16
C LYS A 270 -0.61 -8.82 -19.05
N ALA A 271 -0.23 -9.74 -19.96
CA ALA A 271 1.19 -10.03 -20.19
C ALA A 271 1.85 -8.81 -20.85
N ASP A 272 2.92 -8.29 -20.28
CA ASP A 272 3.58 -7.07 -20.75
C ASP A 272 5.10 -7.17 -20.60
N LEU A 273 5.77 -7.50 -21.67
CA LEU A 273 7.22 -7.75 -21.70
C LEU A 273 8.06 -6.44 -21.63
N SER A 274 7.42 -5.26 -21.68
CA SER A 274 8.10 -3.99 -21.42
C SER A 274 8.46 -3.80 -19.95
N ILE A 275 7.81 -4.56 -19.04
CA ILE A 275 8.15 -4.58 -17.61
C ILE A 275 9.37 -5.44 -17.41
N VAL A 276 10.51 -4.81 -17.43
CA VAL A 276 11.82 -5.47 -17.22
C VAL A 276 12.43 -5.07 -15.90
N ARG A 277 11.86 -4.06 -15.26
CA ARG A 277 12.30 -3.49 -14.01
C ARG A 277 11.70 -4.20 -12.82
N GLY A 278 12.36 -4.12 -11.82
CA GLY A 278 12.10 -4.49 -10.45
C GLY A 278 13.37 -4.19 -9.69
N LEU A 279 13.36 -4.42 -8.42
CA LEU A 279 14.60 -4.41 -7.66
C LEU A 279 15.53 -5.48 -8.26
N ASP A 280 16.82 -5.23 -8.31
CA ASP A 280 17.81 -6.09 -8.99
C ASP A 280 17.80 -7.57 -8.52
N TYR A 281 17.12 -7.85 -7.42
CA TYR A 281 16.98 -9.19 -6.85
C TYR A 281 15.82 -10.04 -7.41
N TYR A 282 14.95 -9.51 -8.28
CA TYR A 282 13.92 -10.35 -8.91
C TYR A 282 14.52 -11.26 -9.99
N THR A 283 14.10 -12.53 -9.97
CA THR A 283 14.70 -13.58 -10.79
C THR A 283 13.73 -14.26 -11.76
N GLY A 284 12.44 -14.00 -11.61
CA GLY A 284 11.38 -14.62 -12.41
C GLY A 284 10.26 -13.63 -12.74
N THR A 285 9.04 -14.01 -12.36
CA THR A 285 7.82 -13.19 -12.55
C THR A 285 7.95 -11.83 -11.88
N VAL A 286 7.50 -10.77 -12.57
CA VAL A 286 7.43 -9.40 -12.07
C VAL A 286 6.05 -8.81 -12.39
N TYR A 287 5.62 -7.88 -11.52
CA TYR A 287 4.29 -7.28 -11.59
C TYR A 287 4.37 -5.77 -11.48
N GLU A 288 3.51 -5.10 -12.26
CA GLU A 288 3.19 -3.68 -12.09
C GLU A 288 1.70 -3.43 -12.27
N THR A 289 1.12 -2.55 -11.46
CA THR A 289 -0.30 -2.19 -11.56
C THR A 289 -0.44 -0.73 -11.92
N VAL A 290 -1.21 -0.46 -12.98
CA VAL A 290 -1.48 0.89 -13.48
C VAL A 290 -2.96 1.21 -13.47
N LEU A 291 -3.31 2.50 -13.36
CA LEU A 291 -4.68 2.99 -13.43
C LEU A 291 -5.08 3.21 -14.89
N LEU A 292 -6.14 2.55 -15.37
CA LEU A 292 -6.61 2.69 -16.75
C LEU A 292 -7.50 3.92 -16.93
N ASP A 293 -8.28 4.28 -15.92
CA ASP A 293 -9.19 5.43 -15.98
C ASP A 293 -8.47 6.77 -15.71
N HIS A 294 -7.18 6.73 -15.37
CA HIS A 294 -6.34 7.89 -15.07
C HIS A 294 -4.97 7.78 -15.78
N PRO A 295 -4.94 7.78 -17.13
CA PRO A 295 -3.72 7.59 -17.91
C PRO A 295 -2.69 8.71 -17.71
N GLU A 296 -3.10 9.88 -17.21
CA GLU A 296 -2.21 10.97 -16.81
C GLU A 296 -1.30 10.62 -15.62
N PHE A 297 -1.68 9.61 -14.84
CA PHE A 297 -0.85 9.06 -13.75
C PHE A 297 -0.13 7.82 -14.23
N THR A 298 1.08 7.99 -14.72
CA THR A 298 1.90 6.94 -15.36
C THR A 298 2.69 6.08 -14.38
N SER A 299 2.66 6.39 -13.07
CA SER A 299 3.41 5.60 -12.08
C SER A 299 2.61 4.39 -11.62
N SER A 300 3.29 3.27 -11.41
CA SER A 300 2.70 2.08 -10.80
C SER A 300 2.20 2.35 -9.37
N ILE A 301 1.01 1.84 -9.05
CA ILE A 301 0.42 1.90 -7.70
C ILE A 301 0.74 0.66 -6.87
N CYS A 302 1.14 -0.43 -7.53
CA CYS A 302 1.49 -1.69 -6.92
C CYS A 302 2.56 -2.37 -7.76
N SER A 303 3.58 -2.95 -7.12
CA SER A 303 4.66 -3.66 -7.82
C SER A 303 5.21 -4.80 -6.98
N GLY A 304 5.84 -5.78 -7.65
CA GLY A 304 6.40 -6.93 -6.98
C GLY A 304 7.09 -7.90 -7.92
N GLY A 305 7.47 -9.06 -7.40
CA GLY A 305 8.06 -10.13 -8.20
C GLY A 305 8.59 -11.29 -7.38
N ARG A 306 9.07 -12.32 -8.10
CA ARG A 306 9.74 -13.50 -7.57
C ARG A 306 11.23 -13.22 -7.34
N TYR A 307 11.74 -13.71 -6.23
CA TYR A 307 13.15 -13.67 -5.85
C TYR A 307 13.62 -15.03 -5.35
N ASP A 308 14.88 -15.39 -5.62
CA ASP A 308 15.40 -16.72 -5.27
C ASP A 308 16.06 -16.78 -3.91
N ASP A 309 16.67 -15.70 -3.45
CA ASP A 309 17.40 -15.69 -2.19
C ASP A 309 17.40 -14.31 -1.54
N LEU A 310 16.33 -14.00 -0.84
CA LEU A 310 16.19 -12.73 -0.14
C LEU A 310 17.08 -12.66 1.13
N ALA A 311 17.23 -13.78 1.80
CA ALA A 311 17.81 -13.86 3.13
C ALA A 311 19.24 -14.43 3.16
N GLY A 312 19.86 -14.74 2.01
CA GLY A 312 21.16 -15.40 1.93
C GLY A 312 22.32 -14.67 2.60
N ARG A 313 22.18 -13.36 2.84
CA ARG A 313 23.15 -12.60 3.66
C ARG A 313 23.01 -12.82 5.16
N PHE A 314 21.85 -13.28 5.61
CA PHE A 314 21.51 -13.41 7.04
C PHE A 314 21.51 -14.87 7.52
N ILE A 315 21.27 -15.83 6.62
CA ILE A 315 21.21 -17.26 6.94
C ILE A 315 21.74 -18.10 5.77
N ASN A 316 22.45 -19.19 6.08
CA ASN A 316 22.90 -20.13 5.06
C ASN A 316 21.78 -21.12 4.69
N LYS A 317 20.70 -20.59 4.10
CA LYS A 317 19.54 -21.32 3.59
C LYS A 317 19.04 -20.62 2.35
N ARG A 318 18.66 -21.37 1.32
CA ARG A 318 18.00 -20.79 0.14
C ARG A 318 16.52 -20.56 0.48
N LEU A 319 16.09 -19.31 0.43
CA LEU A 319 14.75 -18.89 0.77
C LEU A 319 14.09 -18.14 -0.41
N PRO A 320 13.63 -18.90 -1.44
CA PRO A 320 12.89 -18.29 -2.53
C PRO A 320 11.54 -17.75 -2.05
N GLY A 321 11.11 -16.66 -2.65
CA GLY A 321 9.84 -16.02 -2.35
C GLY A 321 9.25 -15.30 -3.55
N VAL A 322 8.00 -14.90 -3.40
CA VAL A 322 7.30 -13.99 -4.29
C VAL A 322 6.48 -13.04 -3.45
N GLY A 323 6.46 -11.77 -3.81
CA GLY A 323 5.70 -10.77 -3.07
C GLY A 323 5.29 -9.59 -3.92
N ILE A 324 4.26 -8.89 -3.47
CA ILE A 324 3.76 -7.64 -4.07
C ILE A 324 3.53 -6.62 -2.97
N SER A 325 3.85 -5.37 -3.28
CA SER A 325 3.63 -4.20 -2.44
C SER A 325 2.61 -3.25 -3.06
N ILE A 326 1.54 -2.94 -2.34
CA ILE A 326 0.65 -1.82 -2.66
C ILE A 326 1.26 -0.55 -2.05
N GLY A 327 1.62 0.42 -2.87
CA GLY A 327 1.98 1.77 -2.44
C GLY A 327 0.74 2.51 -1.93
N PHE A 328 0.25 2.13 -0.74
CA PHE A 328 -1.06 2.54 -0.24
C PHE A 328 -1.23 4.06 -0.17
N THR A 329 -0.27 4.77 0.45
CA THR A 329 -0.36 6.25 0.53
C THR A 329 -0.35 6.88 -0.86
N ARG A 330 0.45 6.35 -1.81
CA ARG A 330 0.46 6.79 -3.21
C ARG A 330 -0.92 6.66 -3.84
N LEU A 331 -1.51 5.47 -3.74
CA LEU A 331 -2.85 5.20 -4.27
C LEU A 331 -3.88 6.15 -3.64
N PHE A 332 -3.87 6.29 -2.33
CA PHE A 332 -4.82 7.11 -1.59
C PHE A 332 -4.72 8.59 -1.96
N GLU A 333 -3.50 9.16 -2.01
CA GLU A 333 -3.25 10.55 -2.42
C GLU A 333 -3.70 10.82 -3.86
N VAL A 334 -3.43 9.88 -4.77
CA VAL A 334 -3.83 9.98 -6.18
C VAL A 334 -5.35 9.94 -6.31
N MET A 335 -6.02 9.01 -5.63
CA MET A 335 -7.48 8.92 -5.63
C MET A 335 -8.14 10.14 -4.97
N GLN A 336 -7.54 10.71 -3.94
CA GLN A 336 -8.00 11.97 -3.36
C GLN A 336 -7.85 13.14 -4.35
N ASN A 337 -6.73 13.21 -5.06
CA ASN A 337 -6.51 14.23 -6.09
C ASN A 337 -7.51 14.14 -7.25
N PHE A 338 -7.94 12.94 -7.60
CA PHE A 338 -8.99 12.69 -8.61
C PHE A 338 -10.41 12.81 -8.07
N GLY A 339 -10.57 13.22 -6.80
CA GLY A 339 -11.88 13.44 -6.19
C GLY A 339 -12.67 12.18 -5.84
N LYS A 340 -12.02 11.01 -5.87
CA LYS A 340 -12.62 9.73 -5.49
C LYS A 340 -12.70 9.55 -3.97
N VAL A 341 -11.82 10.19 -3.22
CA VAL A 341 -11.80 10.19 -1.75
C VAL A 341 -12.39 11.49 -1.23
N GLN A 342 -13.65 11.45 -0.79
CA GLN A 342 -14.37 12.60 -0.25
C GLN A 342 -14.95 12.25 1.11
N GLY A 343 -14.45 12.89 2.16
CA GLY A 343 -14.96 12.72 3.52
C GLY A 343 -15.98 13.79 3.90
N HIS A 344 -17.15 13.37 4.32
CA HIS A 344 -18.21 14.28 4.79
C HIS A 344 -18.37 14.21 6.31
N ARG A 345 -18.23 13.04 6.91
CA ARG A 345 -18.38 12.81 8.36
C ARG A 345 -17.09 13.17 9.10
N LYS A 346 -17.20 14.02 10.12
CA LYS A 346 -16.06 14.44 10.95
C LYS A 346 -15.83 13.58 12.19
N GLY A 347 -16.52 12.43 12.26
CA GLY A 347 -16.37 11.48 13.34
C GLY A 347 -17.13 10.18 13.04
N PRO A 348 -16.80 9.08 13.74
CA PRO A 348 -17.37 7.78 13.46
C PRO A 348 -18.78 7.58 14.03
N ALA A 349 -19.31 8.54 14.83
CA ALA A 349 -20.58 8.38 15.52
C ALA A 349 -21.78 8.28 14.55
N ASP A 350 -22.59 7.26 14.70
CA ASP A 350 -23.86 7.10 13.99
C ASP A 350 -24.97 7.90 14.67
N ILE A 351 -24.86 8.06 15.98
CA ILE A 351 -25.88 8.72 16.80
C ILE A 351 -25.22 9.76 17.71
N LEU A 352 -25.79 10.99 17.74
CA LEU A 352 -25.54 11.93 18.83
C LEU A 352 -26.61 11.75 19.90
N MET A 353 -26.24 11.37 21.11
CA MET A 353 -27.11 11.34 22.27
C MET A 353 -27.22 12.75 22.86
N VAL A 354 -28.38 13.30 22.86
CA VAL A 354 -28.71 14.61 23.47
C VAL A 354 -28.56 14.53 25.00
N LEU A 355 -28.06 15.58 25.61
CA LEU A 355 -28.05 15.79 27.04
C LEU A 355 -29.02 16.90 27.41
N PRO A 356 -30.26 16.59 27.90
CA PRO A 356 -31.25 17.60 28.23
C PRO A 356 -30.84 18.47 29.42
N SER A 357 -30.41 17.83 30.49
CA SER A 357 -29.96 18.43 31.74
C SER A 357 -28.90 17.58 32.43
N GLU A 358 -28.20 18.09 33.42
CA GLU A 358 -27.12 17.36 34.10
C GLU A 358 -27.63 16.20 34.94
N ASP A 359 -28.79 16.33 35.54
CA ASP A 359 -29.46 15.29 36.30
C ASP A 359 -29.91 14.10 35.44
N ARG A 360 -30.12 14.29 34.13
CA ARG A 360 -30.43 13.22 33.15
C ARG A 360 -29.21 12.58 32.51
N ARG A 361 -28.00 12.96 32.93
CA ARG A 361 -26.77 12.41 32.36
C ARG A 361 -26.65 10.89 32.55
N ALA A 362 -27.08 10.38 33.69
CA ALA A 362 -27.05 8.95 33.98
C ALA A 362 -27.95 8.17 33.02
N ASP A 363 -29.17 8.63 32.79
CA ASP A 363 -30.17 8.01 31.91
C ASP A 363 -29.71 8.04 30.44
N ALA A 364 -29.19 9.20 30.00
CA ALA A 364 -28.60 9.35 28.66
C ALA A 364 -27.40 8.41 28.46
N SER A 365 -26.58 8.23 29.48
CA SER A 365 -25.42 7.34 29.43
C SER A 365 -25.82 5.87 29.36
N GLU A 366 -26.87 5.48 30.11
CA GLU A 366 -27.42 4.12 30.07
C GLU A 366 -28.00 3.82 28.68
N THR A 367 -28.80 4.73 28.12
CA THR A 367 -29.36 4.61 26.77
C THR A 367 -28.26 4.49 25.72
N ALA A 368 -27.22 5.33 25.81
CA ALA A 368 -26.08 5.25 24.91
C ALA A 368 -25.33 3.92 25.04
N ARG A 369 -25.24 3.36 26.25
CA ARG A 369 -24.65 2.05 26.51
C ARG A 369 -25.45 0.92 25.86
N LEU A 370 -26.78 0.96 25.95
CA LEU A 370 -27.66 -0.01 25.29
C LEU A 370 -27.47 0.02 23.78
N LEU A 371 -27.52 1.19 23.17
CA LEU A 371 -27.32 1.35 21.72
C LEU A 371 -25.93 0.87 21.26
N ARG A 372 -24.86 1.16 22.04
CA ARG A 372 -23.51 0.65 21.74
C ARG A 372 -23.42 -0.88 21.79
N ARG A 373 -24.12 -1.53 22.74
CA ARG A 373 -24.19 -3.00 22.79
C ARG A 373 -24.85 -3.61 21.56
N ARG A 374 -25.72 -2.86 20.91
CA ARG A 374 -26.36 -3.24 19.65
C ARG A 374 -25.53 -2.91 18.40
N GLY A 375 -24.31 -2.41 18.57
CA GLY A 375 -23.37 -2.16 17.48
C GLY A 375 -23.33 -0.71 16.97
N PHE A 376 -24.19 0.18 17.49
CA PHE A 376 -24.19 1.59 17.08
C PHE A 376 -23.02 2.36 17.71
N LYS A 377 -22.44 3.29 16.96
CA LYS A 377 -21.42 4.21 17.48
C LYS A 377 -22.13 5.45 18.00
N VAL A 378 -22.17 5.63 19.32
CA VAL A 378 -22.92 6.72 19.98
C VAL A 378 -21.96 7.71 20.63
N GLU A 379 -22.02 8.96 20.22
CA GLU A 379 -21.37 10.08 20.88
C GLU A 379 -22.37 10.79 21.80
N GLN A 380 -22.02 11.02 23.06
CA GLN A 380 -22.84 11.80 23.98
C GLN A 380 -22.43 13.26 23.92
N TYR A 381 -23.42 14.15 23.88
CA TYR A 381 -23.12 15.58 23.93
C TYR A 381 -22.53 15.96 25.30
N HIS A 382 -21.54 16.81 25.31
CA HIS A 382 -20.66 17.04 26.47
C HIS A 382 -21.28 17.87 27.60
N ALA A 383 -22.29 18.70 27.32
CA ALA A 383 -22.89 19.60 28.31
C ALA A 383 -24.39 19.86 28.04
N PRO A 384 -25.19 20.12 29.11
CA PRO A 384 -26.62 20.42 28.94
C PRO A 384 -26.79 21.83 28.35
N GLN A 385 -26.78 21.91 27.02
CA GLN A 385 -27.04 23.15 26.28
C GLN A 385 -28.38 23.08 25.55
N LYS A 386 -28.85 24.26 25.06
CA LYS A 386 -30.05 24.33 24.24
C LYS A 386 -30.01 23.30 23.12
N ILE A 387 -31.09 22.57 22.87
CA ILE A 387 -31.19 21.52 21.87
C ILE A 387 -30.70 21.96 20.48
N GLY A 388 -31.04 23.19 20.05
CA GLY A 388 -30.57 23.72 18.78
C GLY A 388 -29.02 23.78 18.64
N LYS A 389 -28.27 23.95 19.74
CA LYS A 389 -26.81 23.90 19.70
C LYS A 389 -26.28 22.47 19.54
N GLN A 390 -26.97 21.50 20.16
CA GLN A 390 -26.65 20.09 20.07
C GLN A 390 -26.94 19.56 18.65
N LEU A 391 -28.05 19.97 18.06
CA LEU A 391 -28.38 19.68 16.65
C LEU A 391 -27.36 20.28 15.70
N ALA A 392 -26.99 21.55 15.87
CA ALA A 392 -25.96 22.21 15.06
C ALA A 392 -24.58 21.54 15.20
N TYR A 393 -24.29 20.90 16.33
CA TYR A 393 -23.09 20.11 16.51
C TYR A 393 -23.16 18.80 15.71
N ALA A 394 -24.31 18.08 15.74
CA ALA A 394 -24.52 16.89 14.93
C ALA A 394 -24.39 17.20 13.43
N GLU A 395 -25.01 18.28 12.98
CA GLU A 395 -24.93 18.75 11.59
C GLU A 395 -23.48 19.05 11.16
N LYS A 396 -22.73 19.80 11.97
CA LYS A 396 -21.31 20.10 11.68
C LYS A 396 -20.42 18.86 11.61
N LYS A 397 -20.74 17.82 12.35
CA LYS A 397 -20.03 16.53 12.34
C LYS A 397 -20.59 15.55 11.33
N ALA A 398 -21.68 15.90 10.66
CA ALA A 398 -22.45 15.05 9.78
C ALA A 398 -22.82 13.71 10.46
N ILE A 399 -23.30 13.77 11.71
CA ILE A 399 -23.83 12.62 12.44
C ILE A 399 -25.26 12.39 11.94
N PRO A 400 -25.58 11.21 11.39
CA PRO A 400 -26.86 11.01 10.69
C PRO A 400 -28.06 10.99 11.60
N PHE A 401 -27.91 10.58 12.87
CA PHE A 401 -29.02 10.48 13.79
C PHE A 401 -28.77 11.25 15.09
N VAL A 402 -29.85 11.87 15.62
CA VAL A 402 -29.81 12.49 16.95
C VAL A 402 -30.86 11.81 17.82
N TRP A 403 -30.40 11.27 18.95
CA TRP A 403 -31.23 10.58 19.91
C TRP A 403 -31.58 11.49 21.07
N PHE A 404 -32.89 11.62 21.35
CA PHE A 404 -33.44 12.33 22.48
C PHE A 404 -33.82 11.29 23.54
N PRO A 405 -33.12 11.21 24.68
CA PRO A 405 -33.59 10.41 25.82
C PRO A 405 -34.79 11.11 26.46
N PRO A 406 -35.57 10.41 27.29
CA PRO A 406 -36.65 11.04 28.06
C PRO A 406 -36.18 12.29 28.80
N PHE A 407 -36.91 13.37 28.70
CA PHE A 407 -36.61 14.66 29.36
C PHE A 407 -37.15 14.72 30.78
N ASP A 408 -38.19 13.93 31.06
CA ASP A 408 -38.86 13.73 32.35
C ASP A 408 -39.14 12.24 32.55
N ASP A 409 -39.74 11.88 33.70
CA ASP A 409 -39.93 10.49 34.08
C ASP A 409 -41.03 9.77 33.25
N ASP A 410 -41.95 10.53 32.68
CA ASP A 410 -43.02 10.05 31.80
C ASP A 410 -42.66 10.20 30.30
N GLY A 411 -41.49 10.73 29.99
CA GLY A 411 -41.04 11.00 28.64
C GLY A 411 -40.69 9.74 27.86
N LYS A 412 -40.65 9.89 26.54
CA LYS A 412 -40.33 8.82 25.59
C LYS A 412 -38.99 9.10 24.91
N HIS A 413 -38.39 8.03 24.40
CA HIS A 413 -37.24 8.17 23.52
C HIS A 413 -37.70 8.57 22.13
N GLU A 414 -36.98 9.49 21.52
CA GLU A 414 -37.19 9.87 20.13
C GLU A 414 -35.85 9.86 19.38
N VAL A 415 -35.91 9.62 18.08
CA VAL A 415 -34.79 9.72 17.18
C VAL A 415 -35.12 10.65 16.03
N LYS A 416 -34.17 11.53 15.69
CA LYS A 416 -34.27 12.39 14.53
C LYS A 416 -33.25 11.96 13.49
N ASP A 417 -33.72 11.69 12.28
CA ASP A 417 -32.87 11.57 11.10
C ASP A 417 -32.47 12.97 10.61
N MET A 418 -31.17 13.25 10.59
CA MET A 418 -30.64 14.56 10.21
C MET A 418 -30.65 14.79 8.70
N ASN A 419 -30.80 13.73 7.89
CA ASN A 419 -30.87 13.83 6.43
C ASN A 419 -32.28 14.17 5.95
N THR A 420 -33.31 13.52 6.52
CA THR A 420 -34.71 13.74 6.16
C THR A 420 -35.38 14.81 7.01
N GLY A 421 -34.88 15.05 8.22
CA GLY A 421 -35.46 15.93 9.21
C GLY A 421 -36.61 15.29 10.00
N GLU A 422 -37.00 14.03 9.69
CA GLU A 422 -38.06 13.31 10.40
C GLU A 422 -37.63 12.96 11.82
N GLN A 423 -38.57 13.09 12.77
CA GLN A 423 -38.39 12.71 14.16
C GLN A 423 -39.50 11.79 14.58
N SER A 424 -39.17 10.67 15.19
CA SER A 424 -40.16 9.63 15.57
C SER A 424 -39.86 9.08 16.95
N GLU A 425 -40.91 8.66 17.64
CA GLU A 425 -40.84 7.91 18.88
C GLU A 425 -40.22 6.52 18.62
N THR A 426 -39.35 6.06 19.52
CA THR A 426 -38.64 4.79 19.38
C THR A 426 -38.21 4.22 20.72
N SER A 427 -37.61 3.03 20.68
CA SER A 427 -36.99 2.40 21.86
C SER A 427 -35.55 2.02 21.58
N PRO A 428 -34.60 2.21 22.56
CA PRO A 428 -33.23 1.81 22.39
C PRO A 428 -33.02 0.30 22.20
N ASP A 429 -34.04 -0.53 22.53
CA ASP A 429 -33.96 -1.99 22.43
C ASP A 429 -34.22 -2.52 21.01
N ASN A 430 -35.03 -1.85 20.22
CA ASN A 430 -35.46 -2.36 18.90
C ASN A 430 -35.29 -1.40 17.72
N TRP A 431 -34.81 -0.16 17.94
CA TRP A 431 -34.62 0.80 16.85
C TRP A 431 -33.59 0.28 15.82
N THR A 432 -33.86 0.52 14.54
CA THR A 432 -32.96 0.25 13.39
C THR A 432 -32.76 1.53 12.59
N ALA A 433 -31.53 1.76 12.10
CA ALA A 433 -31.18 2.92 11.27
C ALA A 433 -31.61 2.74 9.83
#